data_b234a97c99519238698cce197759ab0e
#
_entry.id   b234a97c99519238698cce197759ab0e
#
_cell.length_a   1.000
_cell.length_b   1.000
_cell.length_c   1.000
_cell.angle_alpha   90.00
_cell.angle_beta   90.00
_cell.angle_gamma   90.00
#
_symmetry.space_group_name_H-M   'P 1'
#
loop_
_entity.id
_entity.type
_entity.pdbx_description
1 polymer ?
#
loop_
_entity_poly.entity_id
_entity_poly.type
_entity_poly.pdbx_seq_one_letter_code
_entity_poly.pdbx_strand_id
1 'polypeptide(L)'
;AYDPNDIAGPSGHGPPQWVSIQDTLPYTVRFENDPNLASAPAKQVFISHNFDEDINPYTFRLGTFGFGDLSFDVPVNASSFQKRYDLITEYGFYVDVVAGLDVQNRRAFWQLTTIDPLTNQQPTDPLIGFLPINDTLTHSGEGFVTFSVKAKTNTMTGDTVQAIASIIFDDNDPIVTNTWSNLIDAFPPTTILESLDTISEDNILQLSWSGADDPGGSGLG
;
A
#
# COMPACT_ATOMS: atom_id res chain seq x y z
N ALA A 1 17.50 -3.80 10.80
CA ALA A 1 16.35 -3.95 11.69
C ALA A 1 15.11 -3.67 10.86
N TYR A 2 14.11 -4.50 10.96
CA TYR A 2 12.81 -4.30 10.35
C TYR A 2 12.05 -3.33 11.26
N ASP A 3 11.59 -2.21 10.70
CA ASP A 3 10.70 -1.30 11.41
C ASP A 3 9.27 -1.75 11.14
N PRO A 4 8.52 -2.20 12.15
CA PRO A 4 7.19 -2.72 11.95
C PRO A 4 6.14 -1.65 11.61
N ASN A 5 6.47 -0.35 11.77
CA ASN A 5 5.66 0.77 11.32
C ASN A 5 6.21 1.30 10.00
N ASP A 6 5.95 0.58 8.91
CA ASP A 6 6.53 0.87 7.60
C ASP A 6 5.50 0.95 6.48
N ILE A 7 5.94 1.46 5.33
CA ILE A 7 5.24 1.34 4.06
C ILE A 7 6.13 0.64 3.04
N ALA A 8 5.55 -0.31 2.31
CA ALA A 8 6.16 -0.98 1.18
C ALA A 8 5.31 -0.80 -0.06
N GLY A 9 5.95 -0.56 -1.19
CA GLY A 9 5.33 -0.41 -2.50
C GLY A 9 5.88 -1.41 -3.52
N PRO A 10 5.67 -1.15 -4.84
CA PRO A 10 6.19 -2.01 -5.90
C PRO A 10 7.70 -2.07 -5.85
N SER A 11 8.26 -3.28 -5.99
CA SER A 11 9.73 -3.47 -6.03
C SER A 11 10.36 -2.81 -7.26
N GLY A 12 9.59 -2.67 -8.35
CA GLY A 12 10.08 -2.10 -9.60
C GLY A 12 11.21 -2.92 -10.24
N HIS A 13 11.80 -2.34 -11.30
CA HIS A 13 12.93 -2.92 -12.03
C HIS A 13 14.23 -2.16 -11.70
N GLY A 14 15.29 -2.91 -11.44
CA GLY A 14 16.62 -2.37 -11.17
C GLY A 14 16.73 -1.53 -9.88
N PRO A 15 17.93 -0.97 -9.60
CA PRO A 15 18.18 -0.20 -8.37
C PRO A 15 17.29 1.04 -8.20
N PRO A 16 16.88 1.76 -9.28
CA PRO A 16 15.96 2.89 -9.17
C PRO A 16 14.52 2.49 -8.92
N GLN A 17 14.18 1.19 -8.95
CA GLN A 17 12.82 0.67 -8.77
C GLN A 17 11.84 1.23 -9.81
N TRP A 18 12.21 1.15 -11.09
CA TRP A 18 11.38 1.60 -12.21
C TRP A 18 10.04 0.88 -12.25
N VAL A 19 8.97 1.64 -12.46
CA VAL A 19 7.62 1.14 -12.68
C VAL A 19 7.01 1.79 -13.92
N SER A 20 6.25 1.03 -14.70
CA SER A 20 5.55 1.60 -15.86
C SER A 20 4.43 2.53 -15.43
N ILE A 21 4.24 3.62 -16.16
CA ILE A 21 3.11 4.55 -15.97
C ILE A 21 1.74 3.84 -16.06
N GLN A 22 1.68 2.71 -16.77
CA GLN A 22 0.45 1.93 -16.93
C GLN A 22 0.19 0.99 -15.77
N ASP A 23 1.18 0.75 -14.92
CA ASP A 23 1.08 -0.21 -13.83
C ASP A 23 0.09 0.27 -12.76
N THR A 24 -0.50 -0.71 -12.11
CA THR A 24 -1.18 -0.50 -10.84
C THR A 24 -0.15 -0.66 -9.75
N LEU A 25 0.06 0.38 -8.95
CA LEU A 25 1.06 0.43 -7.90
C LEU A 25 0.43 -0.05 -6.58
N PRO A 26 0.76 -1.28 -6.10
CA PRO A 26 0.29 -1.79 -4.83
C PRO A 26 1.15 -1.27 -3.68
N TYR A 27 0.49 -0.94 -2.57
CA TYR A 27 1.14 -0.52 -1.33
C TYR A 27 0.59 -1.31 -0.14
N THR A 28 1.46 -1.53 0.83
CA THR A 28 1.11 -2.09 2.14
C THR A 28 1.66 -1.17 3.22
N VAL A 29 0.81 -0.72 4.13
CA VAL A 29 1.22 -0.06 5.37
C VAL A 29 1.10 -1.08 6.49
N ARG A 30 2.18 -1.32 7.21
CA ARG A 30 2.22 -2.18 8.41
C ARG A 30 2.32 -1.31 9.64
N PHE A 31 1.72 -1.77 10.73
CA PHE A 31 1.74 -1.08 12.00
C PHE A 31 1.83 -2.07 13.17
N GLU A 32 2.45 -1.62 14.24
CA GLU A 32 2.68 -2.40 15.45
C GLU A 32 2.43 -1.55 16.69
N ASN A 33 1.73 -2.11 17.65
CA ASN A 33 1.65 -1.57 19.00
C ASN A 33 2.94 -1.95 19.76
N ASP A 34 4.01 -1.17 19.55
CA ASP A 34 5.39 -1.46 19.95
C ASP A 34 5.50 -1.72 21.46
N PRO A 35 6.02 -2.88 21.89
CA PRO A 35 6.17 -3.22 23.30
C PRO A 35 7.12 -2.30 24.09
N ASN A 36 7.97 -1.53 23.41
CA ASN A 36 8.85 -0.58 24.07
C ASN A 36 8.19 0.79 24.35
N LEU A 37 7.11 1.09 23.63
CA LEU A 37 6.41 2.39 23.68
C LEU A 37 5.00 2.26 24.26
N ALA A 38 4.32 1.17 23.96
CA ALA A 38 2.95 0.94 24.36
C ALA A 38 2.84 0.53 25.84
N SER A 39 1.85 1.08 26.54
CA SER A 39 1.51 0.71 27.91
C SER A 39 0.20 -0.07 28.03
N ALA A 40 -0.58 -0.14 26.96
CA ALA A 40 -1.90 -0.79 26.91
C ALA A 40 -2.25 -1.21 25.47
N PRO A 41 -3.28 -2.09 25.30
CA PRO A 41 -3.85 -2.36 23.99
C PRO A 41 -4.40 -1.09 23.33
N ALA A 42 -4.14 -0.90 22.03
CA ALA A 42 -4.70 0.22 21.29
C ALA A 42 -6.20 0.01 21.03
N LYS A 43 -7.00 1.01 21.34
CA LYS A 43 -8.45 1.04 21.08
C LYS A 43 -8.76 1.51 19.69
N GLN A 44 -7.91 2.37 19.15
CA GLN A 44 -8.04 2.97 17.83
C GLN A 44 -6.70 3.01 17.13
N VAL A 45 -6.71 2.70 15.85
CA VAL A 45 -5.59 2.97 14.95
C VAL A 45 -6.12 3.78 13.78
N PHE A 46 -5.53 4.95 13.56
CA PHE A 46 -5.81 5.79 12.40
C PHE A 46 -4.58 5.84 11.50
N ILE A 47 -4.75 5.42 10.26
CA ILE A 47 -3.71 5.41 9.25
C ILE A 47 -4.10 6.40 8.16
N SER A 48 -3.15 7.21 7.71
CA SER A 48 -3.37 8.11 6.58
C SER A 48 -2.16 8.15 5.66
N HIS A 49 -2.43 8.34 4.37
CA HIS A 49 -1.43 8.46 3.31
C HIS A 49 -1.83 9.59 2.36
N ASN A 50 -0.98 10.60 2.24
CA ASN A 50 -1.17 11.69 1.29
C ASN A 50 -0.55 11.26 -0.05
N PHE A 51 -1.36 11.31 -1.12
CA PHE A 51 -0.87 10.93 -2.45
C PHE A 51 0.09 11.96 -3.00
N ASP A 52 1.20 11.45 -3.51
CA ASP A 52 2.14 12.20 -4.34
C ASP A 52 1.42 12.92 -5.49
N GLU A 53 1.95 14.08 -5.93
CA GLU A 53 1.30 14.88 -6.99
C GLU A 53 1.20 14.14 -8.32
N ASP A 54 2.07 13.19 -8.60
CA ASP A 54 2.05 12.38 -9.82
C ASP A 54 1.10 11.18 -9.74
N ILE A 55 0.49 10.93 -8.60
CA ILE A 55 -0.55 9.91 -8.43
C ILE A 55 -1.93 10.47 -8.78
N ASN A 56 -2.72 9.66 -9.49
CA ASN A 56 -4.13 9.92 -9.73
C ASN A 56 -4.98 9.35 -8.57
N PRO A 57 -5.48 10.20 -7.64
CA PRO A 57 -6.21 9.71 -6.47
C PRO A 57 -7.54 9.00 -6.80
N TYR A 58 -8.13 9.27 -7.97
CA TYR A 58 -9.37 8.61 -8.40
C TYR A 58 -9.18 7.13 -8.77
N THR A 59 -7.94 6.70 -8.94
CA THR A 59 -7.59 5.30 -9.17
C THR A 59 -7.40 4.50 -7.88
N PHE A 60 -7.47 5.16 -6.72
CA PHE A 60 -7.35 4.52 -5.42
C PHE A 60 -8.36 3.39 -5.24
N ARG A 61 -7.85 2.23 -4.83
CA ARG A 61 -8.65 1.06 -4.48
C ARG A 61 -8.13 0.48 -3.17
N LEU A 62 -9.06 0.26 -2.26
CA LEU A 62 -8.80 -0.47 -1.02
C LEU A 62 -8.49 -1.93 -1.33
N GLY A 63 -7.53 -2.49 -0.61
CA GLY A 63 -7.24 -3.92 -0.59
C GLY A 63 -7.59 -4.55 0.74
N THR A 64 -7.02 -5.71 1.03
CA THR A 64 -7.18 -6.42 2.31
C THR A 64 -6.58 -5.61 3.46
N PHE A 65 -7.08 -5.85 4.66
CA PHE A 65 -6.48 -5.36 5.89
C PHE A 65 -6.56 -6.44 6.97
N GLY A 66 -5.76 -6.29 8.01
CA GLY A 66 -5.75 -7.27 9.10
C GLY A 66 -5.07 -6.75 10.36
N PHE A 67 -5.26 -7.48 11.45
CA PHE A 67 -4.57 -7.29 12.72
C PHE A 67 -4.52 -8.61 13.50
N GLY A 68 -3.42 -8.85 14.21
CA GLY A 68 -3.15 -10.15 14.80
C GLY A 68 -3.26 -11.26 13.76
N ASP A 69 -3.98 -12.31 14.08
CA ASP A 69 -4.22 -13.45 13.17
C ASP A 69 -5.43 -13.23 12.22
N LEU A 70 -6.08 -12.09 12.31
CA LEU A 70 -7.29 -11.79 11.52
C LEU A 70 -6.95 -11.06 10.23
N SER A 71 -7.56 -11.49 9.12
CA SER A 71 -7.48 -10.84 7.83
C SER A 71 -8.87 -10.68 7.22
N PHE A 72 -9.12 -9.53 6.61
CA PHE A 72 -10.44 -9.14 6.12
C PHE A 72 -10.34 -8.65 4.68
N ASP A 73 -11.22 -9.19 3.84
CA ASP A 73 -11.35 -8.75 2.46
C ASP A 73 -12.29 -7.54 2.36
N VAL A 74 -11.90 -6.62 1.49
CA VAL A 74 -12.72 -5.49 1.07
C VAL A 74 -13.33 -5.82 -0.30
N PRO A 75 -14.58 -5.39 -0.60
CA PRO A 75 -15.16 -5.59 -1.92
C PRO A 75 -14.25 -5.10 -3.05
N VAL A 76 -14.15 -5.88 -4.12
CA VAL A 76 -13.29 -5.57 -5.27
C VAL A 76 -13.63 -4.19 -5.84
N ASN A 77 -12.61 -3.41 -6.15
CA ASN A 77 -12.70 -2.04 -6.67
C ASN A 77 -13.31 -1.00 -5.71
N ALA A 78 -13.45 -1.31 -4.43
CA ALA A 78 -13.91 -0.33 -3.46
C ALA A 78 -12.90 0.81 -3.26
N SER A 79 -13.38 2.05 -3.24
CA SER A 79 -12.62 3.25 -2.84
C SER A 79 -13.07 3.80 -1.48
N SER A 80 -14.12 3.20 -0.90
CA SER A 80 -14.60 3.46 0.46
C SER A 80 -15.16 2.18 1.05
N PHE A 81 -15.05 2.04 2.37
CA PHE A 81 -15.49 0.86 3.08
C PHE A 81 -15.88 1.23 4.51
N GLN A 82 -16.98 0.66 4.99
CA GLN A 82 -17.39 0.77 6.38
C GLN A 82 -18.04 -0.54 6.81
N LYS A 83 -17.56 -1.12 7.90
CA LYS A 83 -18.12 -2.36 8.46
C LYS A 83 -17.81 -2.48 9.94
N ARG A 84 -18.77 -3.03 10.69
CA ARG A 84 -18.58 -3.54 12.05
C ARG A 84 -18.31 -5.03 11.99
N TYR A 85 -17.24 -5.46 12.66
CA TYR A 85 -16.89 -6.85 12.86
C TYR A 85 -17.28 -7.27 14.28
N ASP A 86 -18.02 -8.36 14.38
CA ASP A 86 -18.42 -8.95 15.65
C ASP A 86 -17.32 -9.91 16.12
N LEU A 87 -16.57 -9.49 17.13
CA LEU A 87 -15.52 -10.26 17.76
C LEU A 87 -15.83 -10.54 19.25
N ILE A 88 -17.11 -10.44 19.64
CA ILE A 88 -17.54 -10.59 21.03
C ILE A 88 -17.18 -11.96 21.59
N THR A 89 -17.41 -13.03 20.81
CA THR A 89 -17.20 -14.40 21.29
C THR A 89 -15.76 -14.69 21.65
N GLU A 90 -14.81 -14.12 20.90
CA GLU A 90 -13.38 -14.40 21.06
C GLU A 90 -12.68 -13.34 21.89
N TYR A 91 -13.08 -12.07 21.73
CA TYR A 91 -12.35 -10.92 22.29
C TYR A 91 -13.22 -10.02 23.18
N GLY A 92 -14.55 -10.18 23.18
CA GLY A 92 -15.46 -9.42 24.03
C GLY A 92 -15.86 -8.04 23.49
N PHE A 93 -15.55 -7.68 22.24
CA PHE A 93 -15.83 -6.37 21.65
C PHE A 93 -16.19 -6.45 20.17
N TYR A 94 -16.67 -5.33 19.61
CA TYR A 94 -16.73 -5.11 18.16
C TYR A 94 -15.50 -4.31 17.69
N VAL A 95 -15.18 -4.45 16.39
CA VAL A 95 -14.25 -3.54 15.70
C VAL A 95 -14.99 -2.85 14.56
N ASP A 96 -15.10 -1.53 14.65
CA ASP A 96 -15.58 -0.69 13.55
C ASP A 96 -14.42 -0.31 12.65
N VAL A 97 -14.57 -0.54 11.35
CA VAL A 97 -13.59 -0.18 10.33
C VAL A 97 -14.23 0.80 9.37
N VAL A 98 -13.58 1.94 9.19
CA VAL A 98 -13.92 2.96 8.18
C VAL A 98 -12.67 3.26 7.38
N ALA A 99 -12.76 3.15 6.05
CA ALA A 99 -11.65 3.45 5.16
C ALA A 99 -12.14 4.16 3.91
N GLY A 100 -11.30 4.99 3.33
CA GLY A 100 -11.71 5.71 2.13
C GLY A 100 -10.72 6.73 1.62
N LEU A 101 -11.23 7.55 0.69
CA LEU A 101 -10.51 8.61 0.02
C LEU A 101 -11.11 9.97 0.39
N ASP A 102 -10.30 10.82 1.02
CA ASP A 102 -10.55 12.25 1.13
C ASP A 102 -10.02 12.93 -0.14
N VAL A 103 -10.93 13.15 -1.08
CA VAL A 103 -10.59 13.69 -2.41
C VAL A 103 -10.04 15.12 -2.31
N GLN A 104 -10.58 15.92 -1.39
CA GLN A 104 -10.20 17.34 -1.24
C GLN A 104 -8.75 17.47 -0.77
N ASN A 105 -8.35 16.62 0.15
CA ASN A 105 -7.00 16.61 0.73
C ASN A 105 -6.07 15.61 0.02
N ARG A 106 -6.53 14.93 -1.03
CA ARG A 106 -5.76 13.90 -1.76
C ARG A 106 -5.18 12.85 -0.82
N ARG A 107 -5.98 12.37 0.14
CA ARG A 107 -5.54 11.52 1.24
C ARG A 107 -6.39 10.26 1.35
N ALA A 108 -5.75 9.10 1.33
CA ALA A 108 -6.36 7.85 1.77
C ALA A 108 -6.32 7.75 3.29
N PHE A 109 -7.33 7.12 3.90
CA PHE A 109 -7.36 6.89 5.34
C PHE A 109 -8.02 5.57 5.69
N TRP A 110 -7.61 5.04 6.83
CA TRP A 110 -8.21 3.88 7.52
C TRP A 110 -8.33 4.22 9.00
N GLN A 111 -9.45 3.88 9.58
CA GLN A 111 -9.71 3.99 11.00
C GLN A 111 -10.30 2.67 11.49
N LEU A 112 -9.61 2.04 12.43
CA LEU A 112 -10.05 0.83 13.12
C LEU A 112 -10.33 1.23 14.58
N THR A 113 -11.50 0.89 15.10
CA THR A 113 -11.93 1.35 16.44
C THR A 113 -12.60 0.23 17.20
N THR A 114 -12.13 -0.05 18.41
CA THR A 114 -12.78 -0.98 19.35
C THR A 114 -14.07 -0.36 19.86
N ILE A 115 -15.15 -1.14 19.89
CA ILE A 115 -16.46 -0.72 20.37
C ILE A 115 -16.95 -1.71 21.45
N ASP A 116 -17.26 -1.17 22.62
CA ASP A 116 -17.88 -1.91 23.71
C ASP A 116 -19.34 -2.28 23.34
N PRO A 117 -19.72 -3.56 23.36
CA PRO A 117 -21.07 -4.01 23.02
C PRO A 117 -22.17 -3.49 23.92
N LEU A 118 -21.86 -3.12 25.17
CA LEU A 118 -22.84 -2.64 26.13
C LEU A 118 -23.15 -1.15 25.95
N THR A 119 -22.12 -0.35 25.66
CA THR A 119 -22.25 1.12 25.55
C THR A 119 -22.37 1.59 24.11
N ASN A 120 -21.98 0.76 23.15
CA ASN A 120 -21.82 1.09 21.72
C ASN A 120 -20.87 2.29 21.48
N GLN A 121 -19.88 2.45 22.36
CA GLN A 121 -18.84 3.47 22.30
C GLN A 121 -17.47 2.81 22.50
N GLN A 122 -16.39 3.58 22.39
CA GLN A 122 -15.07 3.09 22.76
C GLN A 122 -15.06 2.67 24.24
N PRO A 123 -14.38 1.56 24.58
CA PRO A 123 -14.24 1.13 25.98
C PRO A 123 -13.57 2.21 26.84
N THR A 124 -14.12 2.43 28.03
CA THR A 124 -13.48 3.31 29.03
C THR A 124 -12.30 2.63 29.73
N ASP A 125 -12.35 1.28 29.83
CA ASP A 125 -11.25 0.50 30.40
C ASP A 125 -10.03 0.57 29.47
N PRO A 126 -8.86 1.05 29.96
CA PRO A 126 -7.64 1.13 29.15
C PRO A 126 -7.07 -0.23 28.74
N LEU A 127 -7.50 -1.32 29.35
CA LEU A 127 -7.01 -2.67 29.04
C LEU A 127 -7.83 -3.37 27.95
N ILE A 128 -8.87 -2.72 27.42
CA ILE A 128 -9.69 -3.25 26.34
C ILE A 128 -9.38 -2.50 25.04
N GLY A 129 -8.75 -3.16 24.11
CA GLY A 129 -8.40 -2.65 22.77
C GLY A 129 -8.21 -3.79 21.78
N PHE A 130 -8.47 -3.53 20.49
CA PHE A 130 -8.41 -4.58 19.46
C PHE A 130 -6.97 -4.99 19.11
N LEU A 131 -6.00 -4.10 19.38
CA LEU A 131 -4.60 -4.35 19.05
C LEU A 131 -3.78 -4.41 20.34
N PRO A 132 -3.47 -5.61 20.86
CA PRO A 132 -2.67 -5.76 22.08
C PRO A 132 -1.26 -5.19 21.90
N ILE A 133 -0.53 -5.02 23.00
CA ILE A 133 0.92 -4.78 22.93
C ILE A 133 1.55 -5.97 22.18
N ASN A 134 2.41 -5.68 21.21
CA ASN A 134 2.95 -6.73 20.36
C ASN A 134 3.82 -7.71 21.14
N ASP A 135 3.63 -8.99 20.84
CA ASP A 135 4.50 -10.07 21.23
C ASP A 135 5.28 -10.54 19.99
N THR A 136 6.58 -10.40 20.02
CA THR A 136 7.47 -10.72 18.90
C THR A 136 7.46 -12.20 18.47
N LEU A 137 6.87 -13.10 19.27
CA LEU A 137 6.71 -14.51 18.93
C LEU A 137 5.39 -14.80 18.24
N THR A 138 4.31 -14.10 18.66
CA THR A 138 2.95 -14.33 18.15
C THR A 138 2.51 -13.27 17.14
N HIS A 139 3.19 -12.12 17.08
CA HIS A 139 2.84 -10.97 16.23
C HIS A 139 1.41 -10.46 16.46
N SER A 140 0.88 -10.66 17.67
CA SER A 140 -0.52 -10.36 18.01
C SER A 140 -0.84 -8.87 18.00
N GLY A 141 0.15 -8.01 18.21
CA GLY A 141 0.03 -6.55 18.20
C GLY A 141 0.37 -5.91 16.86
N GLU A 142 0.48 -6.69 15.79
CA GLU A 142 0.74 -6.19 14.44
C GLU A 142 -0.54 -6.10 13.62
N GLY A 143 -0.52 -5.21 12.62
CA GLY A 143 -1.59 -5.11 11.65
C GLY A 143 -1.11 -4.51 10.33
N PHE A 144 -1.98 -4.54 9.34
CA PHE A 144 -1.68 -4.00 8.02
C PHE A 144 -2.93 -3.50 7.31
N VAL A 145 -2.72 -2.57 6.38
CA VAL A 145 -3.71 -2.18 5.37
C VAL A 145 -3.05 -2.19 4.01
N THR A 146 -3.79 -2.58 2.97
CA THR A 146 -3.29 -2.57 1.59
C THR A 146 -4.16 -1.68 0.72
N PHE A 147 -3.54 -1.12 -0.31
CA PHE A 147 -4.24 -0.33 -1.31
C PHE A 147 -3.47 -0.34 -2.64
N SER A 148 -4.11 0.15 -3.68
CA SER A 148 -3.47 0.37 -4.96
C SER A 148 -3.90 1.68 -5.60
N VAL A 149 -3.00 2.25 -6.41
CA VAL A 149 -3.20 3.48 -7.18
C VAL A 149 -2.52 3.38 -8.54
N LYS A 150 -2.74 4.37 -9.40
CA LYS A 150 -1.99 4.54 -10.65
C LYS A 150 -1.39 5.94 -10.72
N ALA A 151 -0.29 6.06 -11.45
CA ALA A 151 0.24 7.35 -11.84
C ALA A 151 -0.75 8.13 -12.72
N LYS A 152 -0.58 9.45 -12.79
CA LYS A 152 -1.28 10.28 -13.77
C LYS A 152 -0.75 9.99 -15.17
N THR A 153 -1.60 10.12 -16.18
CA THR A 153 -1.24 9.86 -17.57
C THR A 153 -0.28 10.89 -18.19
N ASN A 154 -0.04 11.99 -17.52
CA ASN A 154 0.90 13.05 -17.92
C ASN A 154 2.20 13.05 -17.11
N THR A 155 2.45 12.07 -16.26
CA THR A 155 3.73 11.86 -15.58
C THR A 155 4.79 11.49 -16.60
N MET A 156 6.01 12.00 -16.43
CA MET A 156 7.09 11.80 -17.38
C MET A 156 8.06 10.73 -16.92
N THR A 157 8.78 10.15 -17.87
CA THR A 157 9.89 9.24 -17.54
C THR A 157 10.93 9.96 -16.68
N GLY A 158 11.31 9.32 -15.57
CA GLY A 158 12.25 9.88 -14.58
C GLY A 158 11.57 10.64 -13.43
N ASP A 159 10.27 10.91 -13.50
CA ASP A 159 9.54 11.45 -12.36
C ASP A 159 9.53 10.43 -11.22
N THR A 160 9.61 10.92 -9.98
CA THR A 160 9.66 10.08 -8.78
C THR A 160 8.34 10.12 -8.06
N VAL A 161 7.72 8.97 -7.88
CA VAL A 161 6.54 8.81 -7.03
C VAL A 161 6.97 8.35 -5.65
N GLN A 162 6.52 9.08 -4.61
CA GLN A 162 6.84 8.78 -3.22
C GLN A 162 5.59 8.40 -2.43
N ALA A 163 5.76 7.45 -1.51
CA ALA A 163 4.73 7.05 -0.57
C ALA A 163 5.25 7.08 0.86
N ILE A 164 4.51 7.76 1.73
CA ILE A 164 4.76 7.88 3.17
C ILE A 164 3.41 7.77 3.86
N ALA A 165 3.31 6.99 4.92
CA ALA A 165 2.10 6.91 5.74
C ALA A 165 2.33 7.51 7.13
N SER A 166 1.25 7.91 7.77
CA SER A 166 1.19 8.34 9.15
C SER A 166 0.24 7.42 9.92
N ILE A 167 0.68 6.92 11.06
CA ILE A 167 -0.04 5.98 11.90
C ILE A 167 -0.22 6.61 13.28
N ILE A 168 -1.44 6.66 13.78
CA ILE A 168 -1.79 7.21 15.09
C ILE A 168 -2.49 6.13 15.90
N PHE A 169 -1.95 5.82 17.06
CA PHE A 169 -2.54 4.91 18.03
C PHE A 169 -3.23 5.74 19.11
N ASP A 170 -4.52 5.56 19.26
CA ASP A 170 -5.36 6.32 20.21
C ASP A 170 -5.16 7.85 20.06
N ASP A 171 -4.76 8.53 21.12
CA ASP A 171 -4.49 9.97 21.16
C ASP A 171 -2.99 10.30 21.14
N ASN A 172 -2.12 9.35 20.73
CA ASN A 172 -0.68 9.55 20.71
C ASN A 172 -0.22 10.39 19.50
N ASP A 173 1.04 10.83 19.55
CA ASP A 173 1.68 11.49 18.41
C ASP A 173 1.78 10.56 17.20
N PRO A 174 1.70 11.10 15.96
CA PRO A 174 1.81 10.30 14.75
C PRO A 174 3.18 9.64 14.62
N ILE A 175 3.20 8.36 14.28
CA ILE A 175 4.37 7.64 13.80
C ILE A 175 4.38 7.78 12.27
N VAL A 176 5.49 8.28 11.72
CA VAL A 176 5.67 8.42 10.28
C VAL A 176 6.53 7.27 9.77
N THR A 177 6.05 6.57 8.76
CA THR A 177 6.77 5.44 8.14
C THR A 177 8.03 5.90 7.39
N ASN A 178 8.82 4.93 6.91
CA ASN A 178 9.82 5.18 5.87
C ASN A 178 9.16 5.80 4.62
N THR A 179 9.99 6.37 3.75
CA THR A 179 9.60 6.77 2.39
C THR A 179 9.86 5.60 1.44
N TRP A 180 8.84 5.18 0.69
CA TRP A 180 8.99 4.30 -0.46
C TRP A 180 9.01 5.13 -1.74
N SER A 181 9.96 4.87 -2.64
CA SER A 181 10.14 5.66 -3.86
C SER A 181 10.25 4.75 -5.07
N ASN A 182 9.58 5.12 -6.15
CA ASN A 182 9.69 4.49 -7.46
C ASN A 182 9.94 5.57 -8.53
N LEU A 183 10.70 5.24 -9.56
CA LEU A 183 10.83 6.06 -10.76
C LEU A 183 9.84 5.58 -11.82
N ILE A 184 9.18 6.54 -12.47
CA ILE A 184 8.22 6.25 -13.55
C ILE A 184 8.95 6.08 -14.88
N ASP A 185 8.61 5.00 -15.57
CA ASP A 185 8.90 4.79 -16.99
C ASP A 185 7.60 5.04 -17.77
N ALA A 186 7.57 6.14 -18.52
CA ALA A 186 6.33 6.59 -19.16
C ALA A 186 6.08 5.95 -20.52
N PHE A 187 7.11 5.42 -21.18
CA PHE A 187 6.99 4.91 -22.54
C PHE A 187 7.54 3.50 -22.65
N PRO A 188 6.79 2.57 -23.27
CA PRO A 188 7.31 1.24 -23.52
C PRO A 188 8.43 1.27 -24.56
N PRO A 189 9.42 0.37 -24.47
CA PRO A 189 10.47 0.28 -25.47
C PRO A 189 9.89 -0.06 -26.85
N THR A 190 10.55 0.41 -27.90
CA THR A 190 10.20 0.13 -29.28
C THR A 190 11.15 -0.90 -29.87
N THR A 191 10.64 -1.79 -30.72
CA THR A 191 11.43 -2.79 -31.42
C THR A 191 11.17 -2.72 -32.91
N ILE A 192 12.22 -2.81 -33.70
CA ILE A 192 12.15 -2.83 -35.17
C ILE A 192 12.79 -4.13 -35.62
N LEU A 193 12.04 -4.93 -36.36
CA LEU A 193 12.58 -6.08 -37.11
C LEU A 193 13.16 -5.57 -38.42
N GLU A 194 14.43 -5.90 -38.70
CA GLU A 194 15.06 -5.55 -39.95
C GLU A 194 14.46 -6.35 -41.09
N SER A 195 14.48 -5.78 -42.30
CA SER A 195 13.93 -6.46 -43.47
C SER A 195 14.69 -7.74 -43.75
N LEU A 196 13.94 -8.82 -43.95
CA LEU A 196 14.49 -10.10 -44.33
C LEU A 196 14.84 -10.12 -45.83
N ASP A 197 15.91 -10.82 -46.18
CA ASP A 197 16.20 -11.10 -47.59
C ASP A 197 15.07 -11.95 -48.20
N THR A 198 14.70 -11.60 -49.44
CA THR A 198 13.56 -12.25 -50.13
C THR A 198 13.87 -13.69 -50.49
N ILE A 199 15.15 -14.08 -50.55
CA ILE A 199 15.65 -15.40 -50.90
C ILE A 199 16.80 -15.74 -49.96
N SER A 200 16.72 -16.86 -49.25
CA SER A 200 17.84 -17.44 -48.52
C SER A 200 18.40 -18.59 -49.35
N GLU A 201 19.70 -18.56 -49.65
CA GLU A 201 20.41 -19.63 -50.34
C GLU A 201 20.69 -20.83 -49.42
N ASP A 202 20.63 -20.59 -48.11
CA ASP A 202 20.83 -21.58 -47.06
C ASP A 202 19.49 -21.85 -46.34
N ASN A 203 19.33 -23.04 -45.77
CA ASN A 203 18.18 -23.41 -44.95
C ASN A 203 18.21 -22.72 -43.56
N ILE A 204 18.90 -21.58 -43.44
CA ILE A 204 19.05 -20.80 -42.23
C ILE A 204 18.41 -19.43 -42.47
N LEU A 205 17.42 -19.09 -41.64
CA LEU A 205 16.82 -17.76 -41.59
C LEU A 205 17.52 -16.95 -40.51
N GLN A 206 18.21 -15.87 -40.89
CA GLN A 206 18.82 -14.94 -39.97
C GLN A 206 17.85 -13.79 -39.69
N LEU A 207 17.48 -13.61 -38.42
CA LEU A 207 16.66 -12.52 -37.97
C LEU A 207 17.53 -11.51 -37.24
N SER A 208 17.40 -10.25 -37.62
CA SER A 208 18.04 -9.12 -36.95
C SER A 208 16.97 -8.15 -36.51
N TRP A 209 17.09 -7.66 -35.28
CA TRP A 209 16.20 -6.64 -34.73
C TRP A 209 17.03 -5.61 -33.93
N SER A 210 16.50 -4.41 -33.87
CA SER A 210 16.99 -3.35 -33.01
C SER A 210 15.90 -2.91 -32.04
N GLY A 211 16.29 -2.47 -30.87
CA GLY A 211 15.38 -1.92 -29.86
C GLY A 211 15.89 -0.59 -29.35
N ALA A 212 14.97 0.27 -28.97
CA ALA A 212 15.28 1.55 -28.32
C ALA A 212 14.23 1.84 -27.26
N ASP A 213 14.69 2.38 -26.16
CA ASP A 213 13.86 2.92 -25.10
C ASP A 213 13.97 4.45 -25.10
N ASP A 214 13.04 5.13 -24.41
CA ASP A 214 13.11 6.58 -24.30
C ASP A 214 14.32 7.01 -23.44
N PRO A 215 14.88 8.21 -23.69
CA PRO A 215 16.04 8.69 -22.95
C PRO A 215 15.74 8.83 -21.45
N GLY A 216 16.48 8.09 -20.62
CA GLY A 216 16.33 8.09 -19.17
C GLY A 216 15.30 7.11 -18.64
N GLY A 217 14.72 6.24 -19.47
CA GLY A 217 13.81 5.16 -19.10
C GLY A 217 14.52 3.95 -18.47
N SER A 218 13.77 2.89 -18.23
CA SER A 218 14.26 1.66 -17.59
C SER A 218 15.22 0.85 -18.45
N GLY A 219 15.27 1.13 -19.76
CA GLY A 219 16.09 0.45 -20.75
C GLY A 219 15.42 -0.77 -21.36
N LEU A 220 16.16 -1.46 -22.24
CA LEU A 220 15.73 -2.73 -22.82
C LEU A 220 16.00 -3.82 -21.79
N GLY A 221 14.95 -4.47 -21.29
CA GLY A 221 15.00 -5.58 -20.34
C GLY A 221 15.47 -6.91 -20.96
#